data_29b13717a05900c0d3a81007d20f4f23
#
_entry.id   29b13717a05900c0d3a81007d20f4f23
#
_cell.length_a   1.000
_cell.length_b   1.000
_cell.length_c   1.000
_cell.angle_alpha   90.00
_cell.angle_beta   90.00
_cell.angle_gamma   90.00
#
_symmetry.space_group_name_H-M   'P 1'
#
loop_
_entity.id
_entity.type
_entity.pdbx_description
1 polymer ?
#
loop_
_entity_poly.entity_id
_entity_poly.type
_entity_poly.pdbx_seq_one_letter_code
_entity_poly.pdbx_strand_id
1 'polypeptide(L)'
;MCIRDSKGVEHEIDLANEWHVITVNEGISRGLGEEVTADTPKETLLGYANKLGIATLPKWSRGDVVLELHEHLSEHVTVEPTFFCDFPTDVSPLTRQHRDDPRLAEKWDLIIFGSEVGTAYTELVDPVIQRERFTAQSLLAAGGDPEAMELDEDFLEALEYAMPPSGGMGMGLDRLVMMLTNASIRETISFPLVRPRTL
;
A
#
# COMPACT_ATOMS: atom_id res chain seq x y z
N MET A 1 -0.42 -25.23 -2.37
CA MET A 1 -0.98 -24.83 -1.05
C MET A 1 -2.45 -24.51 -1.23
N CYS A 2 -3.31 -25.08 -0.39
CA CYS A 2 -4.77 -24.88 -0.48
C CYS A 2 -5.21 -23.92 0.63
N ILE A 3 -5.79 -22.80 0.28
CA ILE A 3 -6.20 -21.76 1.25
C ILE A 3 -7.61 -21.26 0.89
N ARG A 4 -8.33 -20.78 1.90
CA ARG A 4 -9.61 -20.08 1.70
C ARG A 4 -9.38 -18.56 1.76
N ASP A 5 -9.93 -17.87 0.77
CA ASP A 5 -9.96 -16.42 0.79
C ASP A 5 -10.96 -15.86 1.82
N SER A 6 -11.01 -14.53 1.95
CA SER A 6 -11.92 -13.84 2.87
C SER A 6 -13.42 -14.11 2.59
N LYS A 7 -13.75 -14.64 1.42
CA LYS A 7 -15.12 -15.03 0.99
C LYS A 7 -15.39 -16.52 1.21
N GLY A 8 -14.40 -17.28 1.73
CA GLY A 8 -14.50 -18.71 2.00
C GLY A 8 -14.33 -19.59 0.76
N VAL A 9 -13.87 -19.04 -0.37
CA VAL A 9 -13.55 -19.78 -1.59
C VAL A 9 -12.20 -20.44 -1.43
N GLU A 10 -12.11 -21.75 -1.74
CA GLU A 10 -10.86 -22.49 -1.72
C GLU A 10 -10.05 -22.20 -3.00
N HIS A 11 -8.80 -21.84 -2.82
CA HIS A 11 -7.83 -21.64 -3.88
C HIS A 11 -6.65 -22.60 -3.67
N GLU A 12 -6.18 -23.20 -4.75
CA GLU A 12 -4.94 -23.96 -4.75
C GLU A 12 -3.89 -23.17 -5.54
N ILE A 13 -2.82 -22.77 -4.88
CA ILE A 13 -1.69 -22.09 -5.51
C ILE A 13 -0.40 -22.88 -5.32
N ASP A 14 0.43 -22.87 -6.34
CA ASP A 14 1.78 -23.42 -6.29
C ASP A 14 2.78 -22.28 -6.04
N LEU A 15 3.30 -22.21 -4.83
CA LEU A 15 4.29 -21.19 -4.44
C LEU A 15 5.65 -21.37 -5.12
N ALA A 16 5.89 -22.50 -5.79
CA ALA A 16 7.12 -22.73 -6.56
C ALA A 16 7.10 -22.05 -7.94
N ASN A 17 5.92 -21.62 -8.41
CA ASN A 17 5.81 -20.84 -9.65
C ASN A 17 6.47 -19.47 -9.49
N GLU A 18 6.82 -18.85 -10.61
CA GLU A 18 7.29 -17.46 -10.62
C GLU A 18 6.16 -16.54 -10.16
N TRP A 19 6.48 -15.64 -9.21
CA TRP A 19 5.52 -14.69 -8.68
C TRP A 19 5.39 -13.49 -9.61
N HIS A 20 4.20 -12.95 -9.71
CA HIS A 20 3.95 -11.81 -10.57
C HIS A 20 4.58 -10.53 -10.00
N VAL A 21 5.10 -9.70 -10.91
CA VAL A 21 5.57 -8.35 -10.61
C VAL A 21 4.90 -7.41 -11.60
N ILE A 22 4.04 -6.53 -11.12
CA ILE A 22 3.30 -5.56 -11.93
C ILE A 22 3.27 -4.20 -11.24
N THR A 23 3.13 -3.13 -12.00
CA THR A 23 2.99 -1.81 -11.41
C THR A 23 1.56 -1.58 -10.90
N VAL A 24 1.41 -0.67 -9.93
CA VAL A 24 0.09 -0.24 -9.44
C VAL A 24 -0.80 0.24 -10.60
N ASN A 25 -0.24 1.07 -11.50
CA ASN A 25 -0.97 1.56 -12.67
C ASN A 25 -1.38 0.43 -13.63
N GLU A 26 -0.50 -0.56 -13.83
CA GLU A 26 -0.83 -1.74 -14.65
C GLU A 26 -1.95 -2.57 -14.03
N GLY A 27 -1.92 -2.76 -12.71
CA GLY A 27 -3.00 -3.46 -11.98
C GLY A 27 -4.34 -2.77 -12.19
N ILE A 28 -4.39 -1.45 -12.02
CA ILE A 28 -5.60 -0.65 -12.26
C ILE A 28 -6.05 -0.76 -13.73
N SER A 29 -5.11 -0.68 -14.67
CA SER A 29 -5.40 -0.80 -16.11
C SER A 29 -6.07 -2.13 -16.45
N ARG A 30 -5.55 -3.22 -15.88
CA ARG A 30 -6.13 -4.56 -16.06
C ARG A 30 -7.56 -4.65 -15.51
N GLY A 31 -7.79 -4.06 -14.33
CA GLY A 31 -9.11 -4.06 -13.69
C GLY A 31 -10.14 -3.20 -14.43
N LEU A 32 -9.72 -2.07 -15.01
CA LEU A 32 -10.59 -1.18 -15.79
C LEU A 32 -10.81 -1.65 -17.23
N GLY A 33 -9.83 -2.35 -17.83
CA GLY A 33 -9.77 -2.58 -19.27
C GLY A 33 -9.38 -1.33 -20.08
N GLU A 34 -8.87 -0.29 -19.42
CA GLU A 34 -8.42 0.98 -20.01
C GLU A 34 -7.03 1.32 -19.47
N GLU A 35 -6.18 1.94 -20.28
CA GLU A 35 -4.81 2.28 -19.89
C GLU A 35 -4.78 3.40 -18.84
N VAL A 36 -4.11 3.15 -17.73
CA VAL A 36 -3.79 4.11 -16.67
C VAL A 36 -2.28 4.20 -16.54
N THR A 37 -1.75 5.42 -16.52
CA THR A 37 -0.32 5.71 -16.38
C THR A 37 -0.08 6.81 -15.36
N ALA A 38 1.18 7.12 -15.07
CA ALA A 38 1.52 8.27 -14.23
C ALA A 38 1.05 9.62 -14.83
N ASP A 39 0.75 9.67 -16.13
CA ASP A 39 0.25 10.86 -16.83
C ASP A 39 -1.28 10.99 -16.80
N THR A 40 -2.00 9.94 -16.38
CA THR A 40 -3.47 9.98 -16.30
C THR A 40 -3.93 11.07 -15.33
N PRO A 41 -4.72 12.07 -15.78
CA PRO A 41 -5.17 13.16 -14.94
C PRO A 41 -6.04 12.70 -13.76
N LYS A 42 -5.96 13.41 -12.64
CA LYS A 42 -6.78 13.12 -11.45
C LYS A 42 -8.27 13.09 -11.77
N GLU A 43 -8.75 14.01 -12.59
CA GLU A 43 -10.16 14.10 -12.99
C GLU A 43 -10.63 12.84 -13.71
N THR A 44 -9.79 12.24 -14.53
CA THR A 44 -10.06 10.97 -15.22
C THR A 44 -10.16 9.82 -14.21
N LEU A 45 -9.22 9.75 -13.26
CA LEU A 45 -9.22 8.74 -12.19
C LEU A 45 -10.46 8.87 -11.29
N LEU A 46 -10.84 10.10 -10.93
CA LEU A 46 -12.09 10.37 -10.20
C LEU A 46 -13.31 9.90 -10.99
N GLY A 47 -13.29 10.06 -12.33
CA GLY A 47 -14.33 9.54 -13.21
C GLY A 47 -14.45 8.01 -13.12
N TYR A 48 -13.34 7.29 -13.07
CA TYR A 48 -13.35 5.83 -12.88
C TYR A 48 -13.84 5.43 -11.49
N ALA A 49 -13.35 6.08 -10.43
CA ALA A 49 -13.79 5.84 -9.06
C ALA A 49 -15.32 6.03 -8.93
N ASN A 50 -15.86 7.09 -9.50
CA ASN A 50 -17.30 7.36 -9.49
C ASN A 50 -18.11 6.28 -10.25
N LYS A 51 -17.65 5.82 -11.42
CA LYS A 51 -18.29 4.72 -12.17
C LYS A 51 -18.32 3.42 -11.37
N LEU A 52 -17.31 3.17 -10.53
CA LEU A 52 -17.21 2.00 -9.67
C LEU A 52 -17.96 2.15 -8.34
N GLY A 53 -18.54 3.33 -8.07
CA GLY A 53 -19.23 3.62 -6.81
C GLY A 53 -18.30 3.82 -5.62
N ILE A 54 -17.03 4.10 -5.89
CA ILE A 54 -16.01 4.38 -4.86
C ILE A 54 -16.21 5.81 -4.35
N ALA A 55 -16.38 5.96 -3.04
CA ALA A 55 -16.53 7.27 -2.41
C ALA A 55 -15.18 7.98 -2.37
N THR A 56 -15.08 9.18 -2.91
CA THR A 56 -13.86 9.99 -2.92
C THR A 56 -14.03 11.27 -2.11
N LEU A 57 -12.93 11.75 -1.51
CA LEU A 57 -12.93 13.01 -0.77
C LEU A 57 -12.37 14.15 -1.62
N PRO A 58 -12.96 15.38 -1.53
CA PRO A 58 -12.47 16.52 -2.32
C PRO A 58 -10.99 16.87 -2.07
N LYS A 59 -10.50 16.58 -0.86
CA LYS A 59 -9.12 16.86 -0.43
C LYS A 59 -8.10 15.85 -0.97
N TRP A 60 -8.52 14.72 -1.48
CA TRP A 60 -7.60 13.68 -1.94
C TRP A 60 -6.64 14.20 -3.01
N SER A 61 -5.41 13.76 -2.93
CA SER A 61 -4.40 13.93 -3.99
C SER A 61 -4.71 13.03 -5.19
N ARG A 62 -3.89 13.08 -6.22
CA ARG A 62 -3.96 12.10 -7.30
C ARG A 62 -3.59 10.71 -6.79
N GLY A 63 -2.57 10.63 -5.94
CA GLY A 63 -2.10 9.38 -5.37
C GLY A 63 -3.15 8.69 -4.51
N ASP A 64 -3.90 9.42 -3.68
CA ASP A 64 -5.00 8.83 -2.90
C ASP A 64 -6.03 8.15 -3.79
N VAL A 65 -6.41 8.78 -4.91
CA VAL A 65 -7.35 8.19 -5.87
C VAL A 65 -6.76 6.95 -6.54
N VAL A 66 -5.45 6.95 -6.84
CA VAL A 66 -4.75 5.78 -7.40
C VAL A 66 -4.75 4.62 -6.40
N LEU A 67 -4.44 4.88 -5.12
CA LEU A 67 -4.45 3.83 -4.09
C LEU A 67 -5.83 3.20 -3.93
N GLU A 68 -6.87 4.01 -3.86
CA GLU A 68 -8.24 3.53 -3.72
C GLU A 68 -8.70 2.68 -4.92
N LEU A 69 -8.35 3.12 -6.14
CA LEU A 69 -8.60 2.33 -7.35
C LEU A 69 -7.80 1.02 -7.34
N HIS A 70 -6.55 1.06 -6.89
CA HIS A 70 -5.68 -0.12 -6.78
C HIS A 70 -6.25 -1.12 -5.77
N GLU A 71 -6.63 -0.69 -4.58
CA GLU A 71 -7.25 -1.55 -3.56
C GLU A 71 -8.47 -2.26 -4.14
N HIS A 72 -9.37 -1.50 -4.77
CA HIS A 72 -10.63 -2.02 -5.29
C HIS A 72 -10.46 -2.95 -6.51
N LEU A 73 -9.59 -2.59 -7.46
CA LEU A 73 -9.46 -3.27 -8.76
C LEU A 73 -8.38 -4.34 -8.80
N SER A 74 -7.39 -4.27 -7.91
CA SER A 74 -6.20 -5.12 -7.96
C SER A 74 -6.00 -5.90 -6.66
N GLU A 75 -5.85 -5.22 -5.53
CA GLU A 75 -5.48 -5.86 -4.27
C GLU A 75 -6.51 -6.91 -3.85
N HIS A 76 -7.77 -6.52 -3.68
CA HIS A 76 -8.84 -7.39 -3.19
C HIS A 76 -9.19 -8.57 -4.12
N VAL A 77 -8.79 -8.52 -5.38
CA VAL A 77 -9.07 -9.58 -6.36
C VAL A 77 -7.85 -10.47 -6.65
N THR A 78 -6.68 -10.08 -6.15
CA THR A 78 -5.44 -10.82 -6.36
C THR A 78 -5.41 -12.08 -5.50
N VAL A 79 -5.27 -13.23 -6.12
CA VAL A 79 -5.18 -14.54 -5.45
C VAL A 79 -3.75 -15.02 -5.39
N GLU A 80 -3.05 -15.04 -6.52
CA GLU A 80 -1.68 -15.53 -6.62
C GLU A 80 -0.67 -14.49 -6.06
N PRO A 81 0.48 -14.94 -5.54
CA PRO A 81 1.52 -14.02 -5.05
C PRO A 81 1.89 -12.99 -6.11
N THR A 82 1.64 -11.74 -5.82
CA THR A 82 1.88 -10.62 -6.74
C THR A 82 2.56 -9.47 -6.01
N PHE A 83 3.70 -9.04 -6.50
CA PHE A 83 4.33 -7.79 -6.10
C PHE A 83 3.74 -6.65 -6.93
N PHE A 84 3.06 -5.73 -6.26
CA PHE A 84 2.68 -4.46 -6.86
C PHE A 84 3.76 -3.44 -6.56
N CYS A 85 4.27 -2.77 -7.59
CA CYS A 85 5.35 -1.80 -7.46
C CYS A 85 4.98 -0.43 -8.06
N ASP A 86 5.87 0.55 -7.89
CA ASP A 86 5.75 1.90 -8.44
C ASP A 86 4.51 2.65 -7.93
N PHE A 87 4.41 2.74 -6.61
CA PHE A 87 3.37 3.52 -5.93
C PHE A 87 3.53 5.03 -6.17
N PRO A 88 2.45 5.83 -6.10
CA PRO A 88 2.58 7.28 -6.18
C PRO A 88 3.43 7.86 -5.04
N THR A 89 4.30 8.82 -5.36
CA THR A 89 5.19 9.45 -4.37
C THR A 89 4.45 10.31 -3.35
N ASP A 90 3.34 10.95 -3.73
CA ASP A 90 2.55 11.84 -2.89
C ASP A 90 1.85 11.12 -1.72
N VAL A 91 1.68 9.80 -1.82
CA VAL A 91 1.16 8.93 -0.76
C VAL A 91 2.21 8.01 -0.14
N SER A 92 3.50 8.26 -0.41
CA SER A 92 4.62 7.47 0.07
C SER A 92 5.69 8.36 0.72
N PRO A 93 5.40 9.03 1.86
CA PRO A 93 6.23 10.11 2.39
C PRO A 93 7.61 9.67 2.88
N LEU A 94 7.81 8.40 3.23
CA LEU A 94 9.08 7.85 3.74
C LEU A 94 9.91 7.15 2.67
N THR A 95 9.38 7.03 1.46
CA THR A 95 9.97 6.24 0.41
C THR A 95 10.75 7.10 -0.57
N ARG A 96 11.90 6.60 -1.03
CA ARG A 96 12.69 7.26 -2.08
C ARG A 96 11.89 7.32 -3.38
N GLN A 97 12.02 8.44 -4.08
CA GLN A 97 11.50 8.60 -5.44
C GLN A 97 12.13 7.60 -6.40
N HIS A 98 11.34 7.09 -7.34
CA HIS A 98 11.83 6.25 -8.42
C HIS A 98 12.85 7.01 -9.28
N ARG A 99 13.88 6.31 -9.73
CA ARG A 99 15.04 6.92 -10.44
C ARG A 99 14.67 7.50 -11.78
N ASP A 100 13.73 6.87 -12.47
CA ASP A 100 13.34 7.24 -13.85
C ASP A 100 12.09 8.13 -13.87
N ASP A 101 11.22 8.04 -12.85
CA ASP A 101 10.01 8.88 -12.75
C ASP A 101 9.80 9.34 -11.29
N PRO A 102 10.08 10.62 -10.96
CA PRO A 102 9.97 11.14 -9.61
C PRO A 102 8.54 11.22 -9.07
N ARG A 103 7.53 10.96 -9.89
CA ARG A 103 6.12 10.87 -9.46
C ARG A 103 5.79 9.53 -8.82
N LEU A 104 6.69 8.55 -8.98
CA LEU A 104 6.60 7.20 -8.44
C LEU A 104 7.59 7.01 -7.29
N ALA A 105 7.34 6.04 -6.45
CA ALA A 105 8.16 5.65 -5.32
C ALA A 105 8.76 4.26 -5.53
N GLU A 106 10.02 4.07 -5.14
CA GLU A 106 10.68 2.76 -5.14
C GLU A 106 10.11 1.90 -3.99
N LYS A 107 8.87 1.43 -4.17
CA LYS A 107 8.10 0.63 -3.20
C LYS A 107 7.46 -0.56 -3.89
N TRP A 108 7.32 -1.66 -3.16
CA TRP A 108 6.44 -2.76 -3.52
C TRP A 108 5.65 -3.27 -2.31
N ASP A 109 4.45 -3.76 -2.59
CA ASP A 109 3.64 -4.51 -1.65
C ASP A 109 3.38 -5.90 -2.22
N LEU A 110 3.56 -6.94 -1.40
CA LEU A 110 3.27 -8.32 -1.74
C LEU A 110 1.84 -8.64 -1.34
N ILE A 111 1.00 -8.88 -2.32
CA ILE A 111 -0.40 -9.24 -2.13
C ILE A 111 -0.59 -10.73 -2.41
N ILE A 112 -1.25 -11.43 -1.49
CA ILE A 112 -1.67 -12.83 -1.65
C ILE A 112 -3.07 -12.96 -1.05
N PHE A 113 -4.01 -13.57 -1.76
CA PHE A 113 -5.41 -13.75 -1.34
C PHE A 113 -6.11 -12.46 -0.93
N GLY A 114 -5.86 -11.37 -1.67
CA GLY A 114 -6.46 -10.07 -1.41
C GLY A 114 -5.97 -9.40 -0.13
N SER A 115 -4.80 -9.78 0.34
CA SER A 115 -4.21 -9.21 1.57
C SER A 115 -2.73 -8.91 1.39
N GLU A 116 -2.30 -7.74 1.85
CA GLU A 116 -0.89 -7.40 1.94
C GLU A 116 -0.20 -8.31 2.99
N VAL A 117 0.80 -9.05 2.56
CA VAL A 117 1.63 -9.94 3.40
C VAL A 117 2.92 -9.28 3.80
N GLY A 118 3.44 -8.43 2.95
CA GLY A 118 4.67 -7.70 3.17
C GLY A 118 4.76 -6.47 2.30
N THR A 119 5.52 -5.51 2.76
CA THR A 119 5.86 -4.28 2.05
C THR A 119 7.35 -4.04 2.15
N ALA A 120 7.94 -3.46 1.12
CA ALA A 120 9.31 -2.95 1.20
C ALA A 120 9.51 -1.76 0.29
N TYR A 121 10.50 -0.95 0.62
CA TYR A 121 10.83 0.24 -0.14
C TYR A 121 12.30 0.64 0.06
N THR A 122 12.79 1.42 -0.89
CA THR A 122 14.05 2.14 -0.71
C THR A 122 13.79 3.31 0.22
N GLU A 123 14.52 3.38 1.34
CA GLU A 123 14.36 4.43 2.32
C GLU A 123 14.70 5.81 1.74
N LEU A 124 13.93 6.82 2.11
CA LEU A 124 14.26 8.20 1.84
C LEU A 124 15.30 8.67 2.87
N VAL A 125 16.55 8.79 2.41
CA VAL A 125 17.69 9.14 3.27
C VAL A 125 18.08 10.61 3.20
N ASP A 126 17.43 11.40 2.35
CA ASP A 126 17.69 12.84 2.20
C ASP A 126 16.84 13.64 3.20
N PRO A 127 17.47 14.29 4.21
CA PRO A 127 16.73 15.03 5.25
C PRO A 127 16.00 16.27 4.70
N VAL A 128 16.47 16.86 3.61
CA VAL A 128 15.82 18.02 2.99
C VAL A 128 14.49 17.63 2.36
N ILE A 129 14.51 16.59 1.53
CA ILE A 129 13.30 16.04 0.89
C ILE A 129 12.35 15.48 1.96
N GLN A 130 12.88 14.80 2.99
CA GLN A 130 12.05 14.25 4.07
C GLN A 130 11.34 15.36 4.83
N ARG A 131 12.00 16.48 5.13
CA ARG A 131 11.40 17.65 5.78
C ARG A 131 10.29 18.25 4.93
N GLU A 132 10.49 18.39 3.63
CA GLU A 132 9.46 18.87 2.71
C GLU A 132 8.21 17.98 2.75
N ARG A 133 8.38 16.67 2.73
CA ARG A 133 7.27 15.72 2.78
C ARG A 133 6.55 15.72 4.12
N PHE A 134 7.27 15.76 5.24
CA PHE A 134 6.66 15.87 6.57
C PHE A 134 5.91 17.18 6.75
N THR A 135 6.42 18.28 6.21
CA THR A 135 5.72 19.56 6.22
C THR A 135 4.39 19.46 5.45
N ALA A 136 4.38 18.83 4.27
CA ALA A 136 3.17 18.59 3.50
C ALA A 136 2.17 17.69 4.26
N GLN A 137 2.65 16.62 4.88
CA GLN A 137 1.84 15.71 5.70
C GLN A 137 1.24 16.42 6.92
N SER A 138 2.02 17.26 7.63
CA SER A 138 1.53 18.02 8.79
C SER A 138 0.43 19.00 8.43
N LEU A 139 0.45 19.57 7.21
CA LEU A 139 -0.64 20.41 6.72
C LEU A 139 -1.93 19.59 6.48
N LEU A 140 -1.81 18.36 5.99
CA LEU A 140 -2.94 17.44 5.86
C LEU A 140 -3.50 17.04 7.23
N ALA A 141 -2.63 16.73 8.20
CA ALA A 141 -3.01 16.44 9.58
C ALA A 141 -3.77 17.61 10.22
N ALA A 142 -3.27 18.83 10.06
CA ALA A 142 -3.94 20.06 10.51
C ALA A 142 -5.31 20.26 9.82
N GLY A 143 -5.49 19.75 8.60
CA GLY A 143 -6.74 19.69 7.86
C GLY A 143 -7.70 18.57 8.30
N GLY A 144 -7.33 17.81 9.37
CA GLY A 144 -8.16 16.75 9.96
C GLY A 144 -7.99 15.39 9.27
N ASP A 145 -6.85 15.13 8.66
CA ASP A 145 -6.50 13.80 8.16
C ASP A 145 -5.91 12.94 9.28
N PRO A 146 -6.59 11.87 9.73
CA PRO A 146 -6.13 11.06 10.86
C PRO A 146 -4.92 10.16 10.52
N GLU A 147 -4.64 9.95 9.24
CA GLU A 147 -3.53 9.10 8.77
C GLU A 147 -2.28 9.91 8.40
N ALA A 148 -2.41 11.23 8.33
CA ALA A 148 -1.30 12.11 7.98
C ALA A 148 -0.29 12.21 9.14
N MET A 149 0.98 12.19 8.77
CA MET A 149 2.09 12.22 9.72
C MET A 149 2.34 13.64 10.24
N GLU A 150 2.70 13.76 11.51
CA GLU A 150 3.21 14.99 12.09
C GLU A 150 4.69 15.18 11.75
N LEU A 151 5.16 16.43 11.86
CA LEU A 151 6.57 16.77 11.68
C LEU A 151 7.38 16.20 12.87
N ASP A 152 8.30 15.29 12.57
CA ASP A 152 9.20 14.66 13.54
C ASP A 152 10.62 15.25 13.40
N GLU A 153 10.94 16.23 14.24
CA GLU A 153 12.24 16.90 14.21
C GLU A 153 13.36 15.99 14.69
N ASP A 154 13.12 15.10 15.65
CA ASP A 154 14.13 14.17 16.16
C ASP A 154 14.53 13.15 15.06
N PHE A 155 13.58 12.69 14.28
CA PHE A 155 13.83 11.83 13.13
C PHE A 155 14.63 12.55 12.04
N LEU A 156 14.27 13.81 11.75
CA LEU A 156 15.01 14.62 10.76
C LEU A 156 16.44 14.89 11.20
N GLU A 157 16.66 15.24 12.48
CA GLU A 157 18.00 15.40 13.04
C GLU A 157 18.81 14.10 12.91
N ALA A 158 18.20 12.94 13.18
CA ALA A 158 18.85 11.65 13.00
C ALA A 158 19.27 11.38 11.55
N LEU A 159 18.44 11.75 10.57
CA LEU A 159 18.80 11.64 9.14
C LEU A 159 19.99 12.54 8.76
N GLU A 160 20.15 13.71 9.38
CA GLU A 160 21.25 14.64 9.13
C GLU A 160 22.61 14.06 9.55
N TYR A 161 22.65 13.03 10.42
CA TYR A 161 23.88 12.26 10.74
C TYR A 161 24.27 11.26 9.65
N ALA A 162 23.76 11.42 8.44
CA ALA A 162 24.07 10.63 7.25
C ALA A 162 23.58 9.17 7.30
N MET A 163 22.27 8.97 7.26
CA MET A 163 21.69 7.65 7.03
C MET A 163 22.25 7.05 5.73
N PRO A 164 22.83 5.84 5.74
CA PRO A 164 23.33 5.22 4.52
C PRO A 164 22.19 4.81 3.61
N PRO A 165 22.43 4.63 2.29
CA PRO A 165 21.44 4.01 1.39
C PRO A 165 20.94 2.69 1.99
N SER A 166 19.64 2.60 2.20
CA SER A 166 19.00 1.50 2.93
C SER A 166 17.74 1.07 2.23
N GLY A 167 17.36 -0.19 2.39
CA GLY A 167 16.04 -0.71 2.08
C GLY A 167 15.37 -1.22 3.34
N GLY A 168 14.11 -0.87 3.53
CA GLY A 168 13.28 -1.37 4.62
C GLY A 168 12.31 -2.44 4.11
N MET A 169 12.01 -3.42 4.95
CA MET A 169 11.00 -4.43 4.67
C MET A 169 10.19 -4.74 5.93
N GLY A 170 8.87 -4.75 5.79
CA GLY A 170 7.94 -5.25 6.79
C GLY A 170 7.21 -6.50 6.30
N MET A 171 6.98 -7.47 7.19
CA MET A 171 6.19 -8.65 6.89
C MET A 171 5.19 -8.90 8.02
N GLY A 172 3.93 -9.13 7.66
CA GLY A 172 2.88 -9.48 8.60
C GLY A 172 2.95 -10.96 9.00
N LEU A 173 3.65 -11.28 10.10
CA LEU A 173 3.81 -12.66 10.55
C LEU A 173 2.47 -13.33 10.84
N ASP A 174 1.52 -12.64 11.45
CA ASP A 174 0.18 -13.18 11.69
C ASP A 174 -0.53 -13.51 10.38
N ARG A 175 -0.45 -12.63 9.37
CA ARG A 175 -1.00 -12.89 8.03
C ARG A 175 -0.32 -14.08 7.36
N LEU A 176 1.00 -14.20 7.49
CA LEU A 176 1.74 -15.36 6.99
C LEU A 176 1.27 -16.65 7.66
N VAL A 177 1.12 -16.65 8.99
CA VAL A 177 0.60 -17.82 9.73
C VAL A 177 -0.82 -18.15 9.31
N MET A 178 -1.71 -17.17 9.16
CA MET A 178 -3.06 -17.37 8.63
C MET A 178 -3.05 -18.12 7.30
N MET A 179 -2.18 -17.70 6.38
CA MET A 179 -2.05 -18.36 5.06
C MET A 179 -1.54 -19.79 5.16
N LEU A 180 -0.50 -20.03 5.97
CA LEU A 180 0.11 -21.35 6.09
C LEU A 180 -0.80 -22.35 6.80
N THR A 181 -1.67 -21.89 7.70
CA THR A 181 -2.51 -22.74 8.55
C THR A 181 -3.99 -22.71 8.18
N ASN A 182 -4.39 -21.86 7.26
CA ASN A 182 -5.80 -21.58 6.92
C ASN A 182 -6.63 -21.15 8.15
N ALA A 183 -6.00 -20.44 9.08
CA ALA A 183 -6.60 -19.95 10.31
C ALA A 183 -7.03 -18.48 10.17
N SER A 184 -7.99 -18.06 11.00
CA SER A 184 -8.36 -16.64 11.11
C SER A 184 -7.34 -15.87 11.94
N ILE A 185 -7.30 -14.53 11.78
CA ILE A 185 -6.42 -13.65 12.57
C ILE A 185 -6.60 -13.85 14.08
N ARG A 186 -7.81 -14.15 14.56
CA ARG A 186 -8.08 -14.39 15.97
C ARG A 186 -7.49 -15.69 16.51
N GLU A 187 -7.22 -16.65 15.63
CA GLU A 187 -6.59 -17.92 15.98
C GLU A 187 -5.07 -17.85 15.91
N THR A 188 -4.51 -16.86 15.22
CA THR A 188 -3.06 -16.68 15.09
C THR A 188 -2.47 -15.79 16.18
N ILE A 189 -3.19 -14.75 16.60
CA ILE A 189 -2.71 -13.85 17.66
C ILE A 189 -2.93 -14.43 19.06
N SER A 190 -1.90 -14.31 19.90
CA SER A 190 -1.90 -14.89 21.26
C SER A 190 -2.96 -14.30 22.20
N PHE A 191 -3.34 -13.02 22.00
CA PHE A 191 -4.29 -12.30 22.85
C PHE A 191 -5.30 -11.51 22.00
N PRO A 192 -6.26 -12.21 21.32
CA PRO A 192 -7.24 -11.54 20.49
C PRO A 192 -8.20 -10.69 21.32
N LEU A 193 -8.61 -9.55 20.78
CA LEU A 193 -9.66 -8.73 21.36
C LEU A 193 -10.98 -9.51 21.38
N VAL A 194 -11.55 -9.68 22.57
CA VAL A 194 -12.85 -10.34 22.78
C VAL A 194 -13.88 -9.28 23.15
N ARG A 195 -15.05 -9.32 22.52
CA ARG A 195 -16.15 -8.44 22.94
C ARG A 195 -16.54 -8.76 24.39
N PRO A 196 -16.69 -7.74 25.27
CA PRO A 196 -17.25 -7.96 26.60
C PRO A 196 -18.59 -8.66 26.47
N ARG A 197 -18.80 -9.70 27.27
CA ARG A 197 -20.14 -10.30 27.39
C ARG A 197 -21.03 -9.27 28.11
N THR A 198 -22.03 -8.75 27.44
CA THR A 198 -23.16 -8.07 28.09
C THR A 198 -23.88 -9.13 28.91
N LEU A 199 -23.79 -9.00 30.27
CA LEU A 199 -24.59 -9.76 31.21
C LEU A 199 -26.04 -9.31 31.13
#